data_e64f006b8dfbaf83837e2d577717b92c
#
_entry.id   e64f006b8dfbaf83837e2d577717b92c
#
_cell.length_a   1.000
_cell.length_b   1.000
_cell.length_c   1.000
_cell.angle_alpha   90.00
_cell.angle_beta   90.00
_cell.angle_gamma   90.00
#
_symmetry.space_group_name_H-M   'P 1'
#
loop_
_entity.id
_entity.type
_entity.pdbx_description
1 polymer ?
#
loop_
_entity_poly.entity_id
_entity_poly.type
_entity_poly.pdbx_seq_one_letter_code
_entity_poly.pdbx_strand_id
1 'polypeptide(L)'
;MAGQTVNAGAGTLGSPALNSTTFGAAAGWFFERVVVKPVYKDHLRQILVTMGALIVAEQLILAIWGGVPIAVPRPAVLEGSILIGNVAIETYRVFAFLLGLAVYVAMYLVLRRTRIGLLIRAGVENREMVEALGFRIDRLFIGVFMAGSALAAMGGAMWAGYQALITPTLGAEMMILVFIVVIIGGLGSVAGCFIGAIL
;
A
#
# COMPACT_ATOMS: atom_id res chain seq x y z
N MET A 1 26.81 -23.22 -8.35
CA MET A 1 25.74 -23.85 -9.13
C MET A 1 24.84 -24.59 -8.16
N ALA A 2 23.74 -24.03 -7.78
CA ALA A 2 22.62 -24.73 -7.12
C ALA A 2 21.36 -23.94 -7.49
N GLY A 3 20.68 -24.40 -8.54
CA GLY A 3 19.41 -23.86 -8.96
C GLY A 3 18.34 -24.22 -7.93
N GLN A 4 17.94 -23.28 -7.12
CA GLN A 4 16.66 -23.38 -6.42
C GLN A 4 15.56 -23.03 -7.41
N THR A 5 15.01 -24.04 -8.03
CA THR A 5 13.69 -23.96 -8.66
C THR A 5 12.68 -23.76 -7.54
N VAL A 6 12.34 -22.51 -7.26
CA VAL A 6 11.16 -22.19 -6.47
C VAL A 6 9.96 -22.65 -7.28
N ASN A 7 9.43 -23.78 -6.89
CA ASN A 7 8.24 -24.38 -7.46
C ASN A 7 7.06 -23.44 -7.12
N ALA A 8 6.83 -22.44 -7.98
CA ALA A 8 5.65 -21.58 -7.93
C ALA A 8 4.48 -22.45 -8.39
N GLY A 9 3.88 -23.17 -7.44
CA GLY A 9 2.62 -23.84 -7.66
C GLY A 9 1.63 -22.89 -8.32
N ALA A 10 0.99 -23.36 -9.39
CA ALA A 10 -0.05 -22.66 -10.14
C ALA A 10 -1.22 -22.29 -9.22
N GLY A 11 -1.04 -21.24 -8.44
CA GLY A 11 -2.08 -20.61 -7.62
C GLY A 11 -2.81 -19.59 -8.48
N THR A 12 -4.10 -19.70 -8.50
CA THR A 12 -5.05 -18.74 -9.08
C THR A 12 -4.63 -17.29 -8.82
N LEU A 13 -4.88 -16.38 -9.77
CA LEU A 13 -4.54 -14.95 -9.73
C LEU A 13 -4.87 -14.22 -8.40
N GLY A 14 -5.75 -14.80 -7.58
CA GLY A 14 -6.09 -14.28 -6.25
C GLY A 14 -5.06 -14.58 -5.15
N SER A 15 -4.25 -15.62 -5.27
CA SER A 15 -3.38 -16.06 -4.17
C SER A 15 -2.20 -15.11 -3.87
N PRO A 16 -1.42 -14.62 -4.86
CA PRO A 16 -0.31 -13.71 -4.56
C PRO A 16 -0.78 -12.33 -4.08
N ALA A 17 -1.86 -11.80 -4.64
CA ALA A 17 -2.42 -10.52 -4.21
C ALA A 17 -3.04 -10.61 -2.80
N LEU A 18 -3.75 -11.69 -2.48
CA LEU A 18 -4.30 -11.94 -1.15
C LEU A 18 -3.20 -12.15 -0.12
N ASN A 19 -2.14 -12.87 -0.47
CA ASN A 19 -1.00 -13.09 0.43
C ASN A 19 -0.24 -11.78 0.70
N SER A 20 -0.05 -10.93 -0.30
CA SER A 20 0.59 -9.62 -0.12
C SER A 20 -0.27 -8.67 0.74
N THR A 21 -1.58 -8.66 0.56
CA THR A 21 -2.47 -7.83 1.39
C THR A 21 -2.53 -8.30 2.84
N THR A 22 -2.59 -9.62 3.08
CA THR A 22 -2.59 -10.16 4.44
C THR A 22 -1.26 -9.92 5.15
N PHE A 23 -0.15 -10.11 4.45
CA PHE A 23 1.18 -9.77 4.97
C PHE A 23 1.30 -8.27 5.25
N GLY A 24 0.85 -7.42 4.33
CA GLY A 24 0.83 -5.97 4.52
C GLY A 24 -0.03 -5.53 5.70
N ALA A 25 -1.20 -6.15 5.90
CA ALA A 25 -2.04 -5.89 7.06
C ALA A 25 -1.38 -6.30 8.38
N ALA A 26 -0.73 -7.47 8.42
CA ALA A 26 -0.01 -7.94 9.59
C ALA A 26 1.21 -7.07 9.92
N ALA A 27 2.00 -6.71 8.90
CA ALA A 27 3.13 -5.80 9.04
C ALA A 27 2.67 -4.41 9.50
N GLY A 28 1.56 -3.91 8.95
CA GLY A 28 0.95 -2.65 9.36
C GLY A 28 0.48 -2.68 10.81
N TRP A 29 -0.17 -3.75 11.24
CA TRP A 29 -0.58 -3.90 12.63
C TRP A 29 0.63 -3.91 13.59
N PHE A 30 1.68 -4.65 13.20
CA PHE A 30 2.92 -4.70 13.99
C PHE A 30 3.59 -3.32 14.06
N PHE A 31 3.74 -2.66 12.93
CA PHE A 31 4.36 -1.34 12.83
C PHE A 31 3.57 -0.28 13.62
N GLU A 32 2.25 -0.28 13.48
CA GLU A 32 1.40 0.63 14.23
C GLU A 32 1.56 0.42 15.73
N ARG A 33 1.53 -0.83 16.19
CA ARG A 33 1.57 -1.13 17.61
C ARG A 33 2.93 -0.86 18.25
N VAL A 34 4.01 -1.11 17.52
CA VAL A 34 5.39 -1.01 18.05
C VAL A 34 5.97 0.39 17.83
N VAL A 35 5.72 0.98 16.65
CA VAL A 35 6.38 2.21 16.22
C VAL A 35 5.49 3.42 16.41
N VAL A 36 4.24 3.37 15.94
CA VAL A 36 3.38 4.56 15.86
C VAL A 36 2.67 4.82 17.18
N LYS A 37 2.10 3.80 17.81
CA LYS A 37 1.28 3.95 19.02
C LYS A 37 2.01 4.63 20.19
N PRO A 38 3.31 4.36 20.48
CA PRO A 38 4.02 5.01 21.59
C PRO A 38 4.20 6.52 21.39
N VAL A 39 4.08 7.01 20.15
CA VAL A 39 4.46 8.37 19.75
C VAL A 39 3.25 9.23 19.33
N TYR A 40 2.01 8.75 19.50
CA TYR A 40 0.79 9.46 19.11
C TYR A 40 0.61 10.86 19.72
N LYS A 41 1.23 11.11 20.88
CA LYS A 41 1.06 12.37 21.61
C LYS A 41 1.95 13.50 21.10
N ASP A 42 3.01 13.19 20.34
CA ASP A 42 4.01 14.16 19.91
C ASP A 42 4.25 14.02 18.41
N HIS A 43 3.71 14.98 17.66
CA HIS A 43 3.71 14.94 16.19
C HIS A 43 5.12 14.98 15.60
N LEU A 44 6.05 15.76 16.19
CA LEU A 44 7.44 15.82 15.74
C LEU A 44 8.17 14.49 16.00
N ARG A 45 7.95 13.93 17.19
CA ARG A 45 8.54 12.63 17.54
C ARG A 45 7.99 11.51 16.66
N GLN A 46 6.71 11.58 16.28
CA GLN A 46 6.09 10.61 15.36
C GLN A 46 6.78 10.62 14.00
N ILE A 47 7.02 11.79 13.42
CA ILE A 47 7.71 11.92 12.13
C ILE A 47 9.13 11.35 12.20
N LEU A 48 9.90 11.70 13.25
CA LEU A 48 11.28 11.22 13.42
C LEU A 48 11.33 9.70 13.57
N VAL A 49 10.46 9.13 14.40
CA VAL A 49 10.43 7.67 14.65
C VAL A 49 9.98 6.90 13.41
N THR A 50 9.00 7.39 12.66
CA THR A 50 8.56 6.73 11.42
C THR A 50 9.61 6.80 10.32
N MET A 51 10.34 7.93 10.19
CA MET A 51 11.47 8.04 9.28
C MET A 51 12.62 7.10 9.67
N GLY A 52 12.96 7.05 10.97
CA GLY A 52 13.96 6.11 11.46
C GLY A 52 13.57 4.65 11.22
N ALA A 53 12.31 4.30 11.45
CA ALA A 53 11.81 2.96 11.21
C ALA A 53 11.80 2.57 9.72
N LEU A 54 11.57 3.53 8.80
CA LEU A 54 11.71 3.31 7.36
C LEU A 54 13.15 2.90 7.01
N ILE A 55 14.12 3.66 7.50
CA ILE A 55 15.56 3.38 7.24
C ILE A 55 15.93 2.01 7.81
N VAL A 56 15.49 1.70 9.03
CA VAL A 56 15.76 0.38 9.64
C VAL A 56 15.12 -0.75 8.83
N ALA A 57 13.88 -0.57 8.36
CA ALA A 57 13.21 -1.57 7.55
C ALA A 57 13.93 -1.81 6.21
N GLU A 58 14.37 -0.74 5.53
CA GLU A 58 15.15 -0.83 4.29
C GLU A 58 16.46 -1.57 4.51
N GLN A 59 17.21 -1.24 5.57
CA GLN A 59 18.47 -1.91 5.90
C GLN A 59 18.26 -3.38 6.30
N LEU A 60 17.17 -3.72 6.97
CA LEU A 60 16.83 -5.10 7.28
C LEU A 60 16.54 -5.91 6.02
N ILE A 61 15.77 -5.35 5.07
CA ILE A 61 15.51 -5.99 3.78
C ILE A 61 16.84 -6.22 3.04
N LEU A 62 17.70 -5.21 3.00
CA LEU A 62 19.01 -5.29 2.36
C LEU A 62 19.93 -6.33 3.02
N ALA A 63 19.89 -6.45 4.35
CA ALA A 63 20.70 -7.42 5.10
C ALA A 63 20.20 -8.87 4.91
N ILE A 64 18.89 -9.08 4.76
CA ILE A 64 18.30 -10.43 4.64
C ILE A 64 18.33 -10.93 3.19
N TRP A 65 17.96 -10.09 2.24
CA TRP A 65 17.84 -10.48 0.83
C TRP A 65 19.03 -10.04 -0.04
N GLY A 66 19.90 -9.16 0.47
CA GLY A 66 20.99 -8.57 -0.29
C GLY A 66 20.53 -7.40 -1.16
N GLY A 67 21.50 -6.77 -1.85
CA GLY A 67 21.25 -5.62 -2.75
C GLY A 67 21.02 -6.00 -4.21
N VAL A 68 20.95 -7.29 -4.53
CA VAL A 68 20.78 -7.73 -5.92
C VAL A 68 19.29 -7.66 -6.31
N PRO A 69 18.95 -7.06 -7.46
CA PRO A 69 17.58 -7.03 -7.94
C PRO A 69 17.04 -8.46 -8.15
N ILE A 70 15.84 -8.72 -7.61
CA ILE A 70 15.17 -10.01 -7.73
C ILE A 70 14.16 -9.92 -8.88
N ALA A 71 14.30 -10.83 -9.86
CA ALA A 71 13.34 -10.94 -10.94
C ALA A 71 12.03 -11.55 -10.44
N VAL A 72 10.92 -10.88 -10.74
CA VAL A 72 9.58 -11.37 -10.43
C VAL A 72 8.93 -11.87 -11.70
N PRO A 73 8.72 -13.19 -11.84
CA PRO A 73 8.02 -13.72 -13.01
C PRO A 73 6.57 -13.20 -13.01
N ARG A 74 6.14 -12.70 -14.16
CA ARG A 74 4.74 -12.33 -14.36
C ARG A 74 3.86 -13.58 -14.42
N PRO A 75 2.62 -13.54 -13.92
CA PRO A 75 1.69 -14.63 -14.12
C PRO A 75 1.43 -14.85 -15.62
N ALA A 76 1.56 -16.07 -16.08
CA ALA A 76 1.40 -16.43 -17.50
C ALA A 76 0.06 -15.98 -18.12
N VAL A 77 -0.98 -15.84 -17.31
CA VAL A 77 -2.31 -15.36 -17.75
C VAL A 77 -2.29 -13.87 -18.13
N LEU A 78 -1.31 -13.11 -17.64
CA LEU A 78 -1.16 -11.66 -17.90
C LEU A 78 0.02 -11.36 -18.85
N GLU A 79 0.69 -12.38 -19.34
CA GLU A 79 1.75 -12.32 -20.37
C GLU A 79 1.10 -12.22 -21.77
N GLY A 80 0.28 -11.21 -21.99
CA GLY A 80 -0.35 -10.99 -23.29
C GLY A 80 -0.33 -9.51 -23.66
N SER A 81 -0.37 -9.23 -24.96
CA SER A 81 -0.62 -7.90 -25.49
C SER A 81 -1.94 -7.91 -26.25
N ILE A 82 -2.81 -6.97 -25.92
CA ILE A 82 -4.04 -6.73 -26.68
C ILE A 82 -3.69 -5.73 -27.78
N LEU A 83 -3.78 -6.18 -29.04
CA LEU A 83 -3.61 -5.32 -30.18
C LEU A 83 -4.90 -4.51 -30.43
N ILE A 84 -4.85 -3.22 -30.17
CA ILE A 84 -5.93 -2.29 -30.53
C ILE A 84 -5.41 -1.43 -31.68
N GLY A 85 -5.73 -1.85 -32.92
CA GLY A 85 -5.19 -1.20 -34.13
C GLY A 85 -3.68 -1.46 -34.27
N ASN A 86 -2.89 -0.39 -34.30
CA ASN A 86 -1.42 -0.45 -34.41
C ASN A 86 -0.68 -0.35 -33.07
N VAL A 87 -1.41 -0.34 -31.93
CA VAL A 87 -0.81 -0.19 -30.59
C VAL A 87 -0.98 -1.49 -29.81
N ALA A 88 0.14 -2.07 -29.38
CA ALA A 88 0.15 -3.21 -28.48
C ALA A 88 0.09 -2.70 -27.03
N ILE A 89 -1.02 -2.95 -26.35
CA ILE A 89 -1.19 -2.62 -24.93
C ILE A 89 -0.99 -3.89 -24.10
N GLU A 90 -0.05 -3.88 -23.19
CA GLU A 90 0.16 -5.00 -22.27
C GLU A 90 -1.10 -5.26 -21.43
N THR A 91 -1.61 -6.47 -21.43
CA THR A 91 -2.79 -6.89 -20.65
C THR A 91 -2.62 -6.59 -19.17
N TYR A 92 -1.40 -6.67 -18.65
CA TYR A 92 -1.06 -6.34 -17.28
C TYR A 92 -1.40 -4.88 -16.91
N ARG A 93 -1.14 -3.93 -17.80
CA ARG A 93 -1.45 -2.49 -17.57
C ARG A 93 -2.94 -2.25 -17.43
N VAL A 94 -3.73 -2.89 -18.30
CA VAL A 94 -5.20 -2.76 -18.26
C VAL A 94 -5.74 -3.36 -16.96
N PHE A 95 -5.23 -4.54 -16.58
CA PHE A 95 -5.61 -5.18 -15.33
C PHE A 95 -5.24 -4.32 -14.10
N ALA A 96 -4.02 -3.79 -14.05
CA ALA A 96 -3.56 -2.91 -12.97
C ALA A 96 -4.41 -1.64 -12.85
N PHE A 97 -4.77 -1.03 -13.98
CA PHE A 97 -5.63 0.14 -14.02
C PHE A 97 -7.04 -0.17 -13.49
N LEU A 98 -7.66 -1.26 -13.95
CA LEU A 98 -8.99 -1.68 -13.49
C LEU A 98 -9.00 -2.02 -12.00
N LEU A 99 -7.95 -2.70 -11.51
CA LEU A 99 -7.81 -3.01 -10.09
C LEU A 99 -7.65 -1.73 -9.26
N GLY A 100 -6.80 -0.81 -9.70
CA GLY A 100 -6.61 0.49 -9.04
C GLY A 100 -7.91 1.30 -9.00
N LEU A 101 -8.66 1.31 -10.09
CA LEU A 101 -9.97 1.97 -10.14
C LEU A 101 -10.98 1.29 -9.20
N ALA A 102 -11.01 -0.03 -9.15
CA ALA A 102 -11.88 -0.77 -8.23
C ALA A 102 -11.55 -0.46 -6.76
N VAL A 103 -10.27 -0.42 -6.40
CA VAL A 103 -9.80 -0.04 -5.06
C VAL A 103 -10.18 1.41 -4.74
N TYR A 104 -9.99 2.33 -5.68
CA TYR A 104 -10.41 3.72 -5.51
C TYR A 104 -11.91 3.84 -5.22
N VAL A 105 -12.75 3.19 -6.04
CA VAL A 105 -14.21 3.20 -5.85
C VAL A 105 -14.59 2.59 -4.50
N ALA A 106 -13.99 1.46 -4.14
CA ALA A 106 -14.24 0.80 -2.85
C ALA A 106 -13.87 1.74 -1.68
N MET A 107 -12.69 2.35 -1.71
CA MET A 107 -12.23 3.29 -0.69
C MET A 107 -13.12 4.53 -0.60
N TYR A 108 -13.50 5.10 -1.74
CA TYR A 108 -14.42 6.24 -1.81
C TYR A 108 -15.79 5.90 -1.20
N LEU A 109 -16.36 4.72 -1.53
CA LEU A 109 -17.63 4.27 -0.96
C LEU A 109 -17.52 4.02 0.54
N VAL A 110 -16.46 3.36 1.01
CA VAL A 110 -16.23 3.12 2.43
C VAL A 110 -16.15 4.44 3.20
N LEU A 111 -15.36 5.40 2.73
CA LEU A 111 -15.17 6.66 3.42
C LEU A 111 -16.38 7.60 3.34
N ARG A 112 -17.17 7.56 2.26
CA ARG A 112 -18.33 8.44 2.09
C ARG A 112 -19.65 7.86 2.53
N ARG A 113 -19.83 6.54 2.40
CA ARG A 113 -21.15 5.88 2.59
C ARG A 113 -21.23 5.07 3.87
N THR A 114 -20.12 4.83 4.60
CA THR A 114 -20.14 4.01 5.81
C THR A 114 -20.01 4.86 7.09
N ARG A 115 -20.52 4.31 8.20
CA ARG A 115 -20.36 4.90 9.54
C ARG A 115 -18.89 5.00 9.95
N ILE A 116 -18.05 4.08 9.44
CA ILE A 116 -16.61 4.06 9.67
C ILE A 116 -15.98 5.34 9.13
N GLY A 117 -16.31 5.74 7.90
CA GLY A 117 -15.80 6.96 7.30
C GLY A 117 -16.21 8.23 8.05
N LEU A 118 -17.42 8.26 8.60
CA LEU A 118 -17.86 9.36 9.46
C LEU A 118 -17.04 9.43 10.75
N LEU A 119 -16.83 8.28 11.42
CA LEU A 119 -16.04 8.18 12.65
C LEU A 119 -14.56 8.54 12.42
N ILE A 120 -13.98 8.16 11.28
CA ILE A 120 -12.62 8.53 10.91
C ILE A 120 -12.49 10.05 10.82
N ARG A 121 -13.39 10.73 10.10
CA ARG A 121 -13.36 12.20 9.97
C ARG A 121 -13.55 12.89 11.30
N ALA A 122 -14.56 12.49 12.08
CA ALA A 122 -14.80 13.04 13.39
C ALA A 122 -13.61 12.82 14.35
N GLY A 123 -12.97 11.63 14.28
CA GLY A 123 -11.82 11.30 15.11
C GLY A 123 -10.54 12.05 14.74
N VAL A 124 -10.36 12.42 13.47
CA VAL A 124 -9.26 13.28 13.02
C VAL A 124 -9.47 14.73 13.45
N GLU A 125 -10.72 15.20 13.46
CA GLU A 125 -11.06 16.57 13.83
C GLU A 125 -11.04 16.78 15.36
N ASN A 126 -11.64 15.87 16.10
CA ASN A 126 -11.63 15.91 17.57
C ASN A 126 -11.73 14.52 18.19
N ARG A 127 -10.56 13.96 18.51
CA ARG A 127 -10.43 12.63 19.11
C ARG A 127 -11.13 12.52 20.47
N GLU A 128 -10.96 13.53 21.34
CA GLU A 128 -11.48 13.50 22.70
C GLU A 128 -13.01 13.48 22.72
N MET A 129 -13.64 14.24 21.81
CA MET A 129 -15.08 14.28 21.70
C MET A 129 -15.68 12.93 21.28
N VAL A 130 -15.03 12.23 20.34
CA VAL A 130 -15.52 10.92 19.87
C VAL A 130 -15.27 9.83 20.92
N GLU A 131 -14.22 9.92 21.72
CA GLU A 131 -13.98 9.04 22.87
C GLU A 131 -15.01 9.29 23.98
N ALA A 132 -15.41 10.55 24.22
CA ALA A 132 -16.45 10.89 25.17
C ALA A 132 -17.82 10.33 24.77
N LEU A 133 -18.08 10.16 23.47
CA LEU A 133 -19.27 9.48 22.94
C LEU A 133 -19.23 7.94 23.08
N GLY A 134 -18.16 7.39 23.67
CA GLY A 134 -18.02 5.97 23.95
C GLY A 134 -17.41 5.15 22.83
N PHE A 135 -16.93 5.77 21.75
CA PHE A 135 -16.28 5.06 20.65
C PHE A 135 -14.79 4.83 20.95
N ARG A 136 -14.32 3.62 20.67
CA ARG A 136 -12.91 3.25 20.84
C ARG A 136 -12.10 3.66 19.62
N ILE A 137 -11.69 4.92 19.56
CA ILE A 137 -10.97 5.50 18.42
C ILE A 137 -9.64 4.78 18.16
N ASP A 138 -8.93 4.35 19.20
CA ASP A 138 -7.67 3.60 19.05
C ASP A 138 -7.82 2.39 18.13
N ARG A 139 -8.88 1.60 18.32
CA ARG A 139 -9.13 0.42 17.48
C ARG A 139 -9.48 0.79 16.04
N LEU A 140 -10.18 1.90 15.87
CA LEU A 140 -10.51 2.42 14.55
C LEU A 140 -9.26 2.83 13.79
N PHE A 141 -8.36 3.60 14.42
CA PHE A 141 -7.11 4.02 13.79
C PHE A 141 -6.19 2.85 13.47
N ILE A 142 -6.07 1.85 14.36
CA ILE A 142 -5.35 0.60 14.06
C ILE A 142 -5.94 -0.06 12.80
N GLY A 143 -7.25 -0.19 12.72
CA GLY A 143 -7.92 -0.79 11.56
C GLY A 143 -7.68 -0.02 10.26
N VAL A 144 -7.72 1.31 10.31
CA VAL A 144 -7.42 2.18 9.16
C VAL A 144 -5.96 2.04 8.73
N PHE A 145 -5.04 2.00 9.68
CA PHE A 145 -3.61 1.81 9.39
C PHE A 145 -3.33 0.44 8.75
N MET A 146 -3.93 -0.62 9.30
CA MET A 146 -3.85 -1.97 8.71
C MET A 146 -4.39 -2.01 7.29
N ALA A 147 -5.56 -1.38 7.05
CA ALA A 147 -6.14 -1.32 5.72
C ALA A 147 -5.25 -0.54 4.74
N GLY A 148 -4.69 0.60 5.17
CA GLY A 148 -3.74 1.39 4.39
C GLY A 148 -2.48 0.60 4.03
N SER A 149 -1.90 -0.11 5.01
CA SER A 149 -0.71 -0.95 4.80
C SER A 149 -0.99 -2.14 3.88
N ALA A 150 -2.17 -2.75 3.99
CA ALA A 150 -2.61 -3.81 3.09
C ALA A 150 -2.74 -3.32 1.63
N LEU A 151 -3.32 -2.14 1.43
CA LEU A 151 -3.43 -1.50 0.13
C LEU A 151 -2.07 -1.10 -0.45
N ALA A 152 -1.16 -0.59 0.40
CA ALA A 152 0.20 -0.27 0.01
C ALA A 152 0.97 -1.52 -0.44
N ALA A 153 0.86 -2.63 0.30
CA ALA A 153 1.48 -3.90 -0.07
C ALA A 153 0.91 -4.46 -1.38
N MET A 154 -0.40 -4.32 -1.61
CA MET A 154 -1.02 -4.69 -2.88
C MET A 154 -0.51 -3.83 -4.03
N GLY A 155 -0.42 -2.51 -3.84
CA GLY A 155 0.15 -1.58 -4.83
C GLY A 155 1.60 -1.90 -5.14
N GLY A 156 2.42 -2.19 -4.13
CA GLY A 156 3.81 -2.62 -4.28
C GLY A 156 3.96 -3.93 -5.06
N ALA A 157 3.09 -4.92 -4.80
CA ALA A 157 3.07 -6.18 -5.55
C ALA A 157 2.68 -5.97 -7.02
N MET A 158 1.74 -5.07 -7.30
CA MET A 158 1.37 -4.69 -8.66
C MET A 158 2.51 -3.96 -9.38
N TRP A 159 3.19 -3.05 -8.69
CA TRP A 159 4.36 -2.36 -9.24
C TRP A 159 5.51 -3.31 -9.54
N ALA A 160 5.77 -4.26 -8.62
CA ALA A 160 6.78 -5.31 -8.82
C ALA A 160 6.51 -6.16 -10.07
N GLY A 161 5.27 -6.54 -10.31
CA GLY A 161 4.86 -7.24 -11.52
C GLY A 161 4.99 -6.39 -12.79
N TYR A 162 4.80 -5.07 -12.69
CA TYR A 162 5.00 -4.13 -13.80
C TYR A 162 6.48 -3.99 -14.16
N GLN A 163 7.34 -3.76 -13.19
CA GLN A 163 8.79 -3.60 -13.38
C GLN A 163 9.51 -4.91 -13.69
N ALA A 164 8.90 -6.05 -13.33
CA ALA A 164 9.52 -7.39 -13.38
C ALA A 164 10.82 -7.53 -12.55
N LEU A 165 11.21 -6.51 -11.81
CA LEU A 165 12.37 -6.44 -10.94
C LEU A 165 11.99 -5.75 -9.61
N ILE A 166 12.49 -6.29 -8.51
CA ILE A 166 12.35 -5.66 -7.18
C ILE A 166 13.72 -5.32 -6.64
N THR A 167 13.88 -4.09 -6.18
CA THR A 167 15.06 -3.61 -5.44
C THR A 167 14.67 -3.27 -4.02
N PRO A 168 15.58 -3.39 -3.03
CA PRO A 168 15.31 -2.99 -1.65
C PRO A 168 14.96 -1.50 -1.49
N THR A 169 15.47 -0.64 -2.39
CA THR A 169 15.28 0.82 -2.40
C THR A 169 13.95 1.27 -3.00
N LEU A 170 13.21 0.35 -3.62
CA LEU A 170 11.96 0.65 -4.34
C LEU A 170 10.95 1.42 -3.46
N GLY A 171 10.86 1.08 -2.17
CA GLY A 171 9.97 1.74 -1.23
C GLY A 171 10.31 3.23 -1.03
N ALA A 172 11.58 3.55 -0.92
CA ALA A 172 12.06 4.92 -0.75
C ALA A 172 11.82 5.75 -2.02
N GLU A 173 12.06 5.17 -3.19
CA GLU A 173 11.80 5.82 -4.50
C GLU A 173 10.31 6.13 -4.68
N MET A 174 9.44 5.16 -4.36
CA MET A 174 7.99 5.34 -4.44
C MET A 174 7.46 6.37 -3.43
N MET A 175 8.11 6.52 -2.28
CA MET A 175 7.71 7.47 -1.26
C MET A 175 7.68 8.90 -1.80
N ILE A 176 8.64 9.30 -2.61
CA ILE A 176 8.71 10.64 -3.22
C ILE A 176 7.49 10.86 -4.13
N LEU A 177 7.15 9.87 -4.98
CA LEU A 177 6.00 9.95 -5.88
C LEU A 177 4.69 10.03 -5.09
N VAL A 178 4.54 9.21 -4.05
CA VAL A 178 3.36 9.25 -3.17
C VAL A 178 3.23 10.60 -2.49
N PHE A 179 4.32 11.20 -2.03
CA PHE A 179 4.33 12.54 -1.44
C PHE A 179 3.82 13.59 -2.43
N ILE A 180 4.32 13.56 -3.66
CA ILE A 180 3.88 14.49 -4.72
C ILE A 180 2.37 14.33 -4.97
N VAL A 181 1.88 13.09 -5.11
CA VAL A 181 0.46 12.80 -5.31
C VAL A 181 -0.40 13.33 -4.16
N VAL A 182 0.05 13.15 -2.92
CA VAL A 182 -0.68 13.61 -1.72
C VAL A 182 -0.68 15.14 -1.62
N ILE A 183 0.42 15.80 -1.98
CA ILE A 183 0.50 17.27 -1.97
C ILE A 183 -0.42 17.86 -3.05
N ILE A 184 -0.36 17.36 -4.27
CA ILE A 184 -1.22 17.81 -5.39
C ILE A 184 -2.69 17.51 -5.10
N GLY A 185 -2.98 16.32 -4.60
CA GLY A 185 -4.35 15.89 -4.31
C GLY A 185 -4.97 16.52 -3.07
N GLY A 186 -4.15 17.04 -2.18
CA GLY A 186 -4.54 17.60 -0.88
C GLY A 186 -4.73 16.54 0.20
N LEU A 187 -4.22 16.87 1.40
CA LEU A 187 -4.35 16.00 2.59
C LEU A 187 -5.82 15.80 2.94
N GLY A 188 -6.26 14.54 2.98
CA GLY A 188 -7.63 14.15 3.32
C GLY A 188 -8.62 14.05 2.17
N SER A 189 -8.21 14.33 0.91
CA SER A 189 -9.06 14.21 -0.27
C SER A 189 -8.67 12.99 -1.11
N VAL A 190 -9.43 11.88 -0.98
CA VAL A 190 -9.22 10.67 -1.80
C VAL A 190 -9.41 10.96 -3.29
N ALA A 191 -10.40 11.80 -3.62
CA ALA A 191 -10.64 12.20 -5.02
C ALA A 191 -9.50 13.05 -5.58
N GLY A 192 -8.95 13.97 -4.75
CA GLY A 192 -7.79 14.77 -5.13
C GLY A 192 -6.54 13.91 -5.37
N CYS A 193 -6.25 12.96 -4.48
CA CYS A 193 -5.13 12.02 -4.66
C CYS A 193 -5.29 11.16 -5.92
N PHE A 194 -6.51 10.76 -6.28
CA PHE A 194 -6.76 10.01 -7.51
C PHE A 194 -6.45 10.87 -8.76
N ILE A 195 -6.89 12.13 -8.77
CA ILE A 195 -6.58 13.07 -9.86
C ILE A 195 -5.07 13.33 -9.92
N GLY A 196 -4.42 13.56 -8.76
CA GLY A 196 -2.98 13.76 -8.68
C GLY A 196 -2.15 12.54 -9.12
N ALA A 197 -2.69 11.34 -9.02
CA ALA A 197 -2.04 10.11 -9.49
C ALA A 197 -2.17 9.90 -11.02
N ILE A 198 -3.14 10.54 -11.67
CA ILE A 198 -3.35 10.48 -13.12
C ILE A 198 -2.50 11.54 -13.84
N LEU A 199 -2.25 12.69 -13.20
CA LEU A 199 -1.40 13.77 -13.70
C LEU A 199 0.08 13.38 -13.70
#